data_fb2cec63fd436abd7ec9368688e5c372
#
_entry.id   fb2cec63fd436abd7ec9368688e5c372
#
_cell.length_a   1.000
_cell.length_b   1.000
_cell.length_c   1.000
_cell.angle_alpha   90.00
_cell.angle_beta   90.00
_cell.angle_gamma   90.00
#
_symmetry.space_group_name_H-M   'P 1'
#
loop_
_entity.id
_entity.type
_entity.pdbx_description
1 polymer ?
#
loop_
_entity_poly.entity_id
_entity_poly.type
_entity_poly.pdbx_seq_one_letter_code
_entity_poly.pdbx_strand_id
1 'polypeptide(L)'
;MTNTLDQLVKKVEQWSIDKNLHNGNSDRQALKFYEEAGEVAAALSRNDKEALKDGIGDTVVTLIILAQQHNMSLEECLQCAYEEIKGRTGKMINGTFVKDEDRKSVV
;
A
#
# COMPACT_ATOMS: atom_id res chain seq x y z
N MET A 1 5.28 -5.20 24.40
CA MET A 1 6.22 -4.44 23.57
C MET A 1 5.64 -4.27 22.17
N THR A 2 5.64 -3.03 21.69
CA THR A 2 5.12 -2.70 20.37
C THR A 2 6.22 -2.88 19.33
N ASN A 3 5.91 -3.53 18.23
CA ASN A 3 6.83 -3.66 17.10
C ASN A 3 6.97 -2.33 16.35
N THR A 4 8.15 -2.05 15.81
CA THR A 4 8.33 -0.96 14.86
C THR A 4 7.75 -1.38 13.51
N LEU A 5 7.55 -0.43 12.60
CA LEU A 5 7.07 -0.74 11.26
C LEU A 5 8.02 -1.72 10.54
N ASP A 6 9.33 -1.47 10.65
CA ASP A 6 10.32 -2.37 10.03
C ASP A 6 10.21 -3.79 10.57
N GLN A 7 10.05 -3.94 11.88
CA GLN A 7 9.87 -5.25 12.50
C GLN A 7 8.59 -5.94 12.01
N LEU A 8 7.50 -5.18 11.90
CA LEU A 8 6.23 -5.73 11.41
C LEU A 8 6.33 -6.19 9.95
N VAL A 9 6.97 -5.38 9.11
CA VAL A 9 7.17 -5.76 7.71
C VAL A 9 7.97 -7.05 7.61
N LYS A 10 9.06 -7.17 8.38
CA LYS A 10 9.88 -8.39 8.38
C LYS A 10 9.11 -9.60 8.89
N LYS A 11 8.24 -9.41 9.88
CA LYS A 11 7.39 -10.50 10.38
C LYS A 11 6.38 -10.96 9.33
N VAL A 12 5.79 -10.04 8.59
CA VAL A 12 4.87 -10.39 7.50
C VAL A 12 5.64 -11.11 6.38
N GLU A 13 6.82 -10.62 6.03
CA GLU A 13 7.67 -11.26 5.02
C GLU A 13 8.00 -12.71 5.41
N GLN A 14 8.37 -12.93 6.67
CA GLN A 14 8.67 -14.28 7.15
C GLN A 14 7.42 -15.17 7.14
N TRP A 15 6.29 -14.64 7.59
CA TRP A 15 5.02 -15.36 7.54
C TRP A 15 4.66 -15.78 6.11
N SER A 16 4.89 -14.88 5.15
CA SER A 16 4.66 -15.14 3.73
C SER A 16 5.57 -16.30 3.24
N ILE A 17 6.84 -16.26 3.62
CA ILE A 17 7.81 -17.31 3.26
C ILE A 17 7.38 -18.64 3.86
N ASP A 18 7.00 -18.65 5.15
CA ASP A 18 6.58 -19.88 5.85
C ASP A 18 5.36 -20.52 5.18
N LYS A 19 4.48 -19.70 4.60
CA LYS A 19 3.28 -20.15 3.89
C LYS A 19 3.52 -20.34 2.39
N ASN A 20 4.74 -20.09 1.93
CA ASN A 20 5.13 -20.19 0.52
C ASN A 20 4.35 -19.23 -0.39
N LEU A 21 3.86 -18.10 0.18
CA LEU A 21 3.08 -17.12 -0.59
C LEU A 21 3.95 -16.32 -1.56
N HIS A 22 5.22 -16.12 -1.20
CA HIS A 22 6.20 -15.40 -2.03
C HIS A 22 6.46 -16.09 -3.37
N ASN A 23 6.11 -17.36 -3.50
CA ASN A 23 6.22 -18.13 -4.75
C ASN A 23 4.88 -18.28 -5.47
N GLY A 24 3.86 -17.57 -5.01
CA GLY A 24 2.54 -17.65 -5.59
C GLY A 24 2.40 -16.89 -6.92
N ASN A 25 1.22 -16.96 -7.49
CA ASN A 25 0.89 -16.33 -8.76
C ASN A 25 0.58 -14.84 -8.52
N SER A 26 1.33 -13.94 -9.18
CA SER A 26 1.18 -12.51 -8.94
C SER A 26 -0.11 -11.92 -9.53
N ASP A 27 -0.69 -12.53 -10.56
CA ASP A 27 -2.00 -12.08 -11.06
C ASP A 27 -3.08 -12.31 -10.01
N ARG A 28 -3.05 -13.46 -9.34
CA ARG A 28 -3.96 -13.75 -8.24
C ARG A 28 -3.69 -12.84 -7.05
N GLN A 29 -2.43 -12.51 -6.81
CA GLN A 29 -2.06 -11.56 -5.74
C GLN A 29 -2.61 -10.17 -6.03
N ALA A 30 -2.60 -9.75 -7.28
CA ALA A 30 -3.20 -8.47 -7.69
C ALA A 30 -4.70 -8.44 -7.42
N LEU A 31 -5.40 -9.56 -7.69
CA LEU A 31 -6.83 -9.67 -7.38
C LEU A 31 -7.07 -9.59 -5.87
N LYS A 32 -6.21 -10.20 -5.07
CA LYS A 32 -6.29 -10.11 -3.62
C LYS A 32 -6.12 -8.68 -3.13
N PHE A 33 -5.18 -7.95 -3.73
CA PHE A 33 -5.00 -6.53 -3.45
C PHE A 33 -6.29 -5.73 -3.73
N TYR A 34 -6.93 -5.93 -4.87
CA TYR A 34 -8.17 -5.24 -5.21
C TYR A 34 -9.29 -5.59 -4.24
N GLU A 35 -9.37 -6.85 -3.82
CA GLU A 35 -10.35 -7.29 -2.85
C GLU A 35 -10.17 -6.53 -1.52
N GLU A 36 -8.94 -6.47 -1.02
CA GLU A 36 -8.65 -5.77 0.24
C GLU A 36 -8.85 -4.26 0.11
N ALA A 37 -8.49 -3.68 -1.02
CA ALA A 37 -8.72 -2.25 -1.28
C ALA A 37 -10.23 -1.95 -1.29
N GLY A 38 -11.04 -2.84 -1.84
CA GLY A 38 -12.48 -2.73 -1.80
C GLY A 38 -13.04 -2.74 -0.38
N GLU A 39 -12.47 -3.59 0.49
CA GLU A 39 -12.86 -3.63 1.91
C GLU A 39 -12.56 -2.30 2.61
N VAL A 40 -11.43 -1.66 2.27
CA VAL A 40 -11.09 -0.34 2.80
C VAL A 40 -12.16 0.69 2.40
N ALA A 41 -12.55 0.70 1.14
CA ALA A 41 -13.58 1.62 0.65
C ALA A 41 -14.93 1.38 1.33
N ALA A 42 -15.30 0.11 1.51
CA ALA A 42 -16.55 -0.27 2.17
C ALA A 42 -16.54 0.16 3.65
N ALA A 43 -15.43 -0.05 4.35
CA ALA A 43 -15.29 0.35 5.75
C ALA A 43 -15.42 1.87 5.90
N LEU A 44 -14.81 2.61 4.99
CA LEU A 44 -14.88 4.07 4.99
C LEU A 44 -16.33 4.55 4.79
N SER A 45 -17.06 3.96 3.85
CA SER A 45 -18.44 4.37 3.57
C SER A 45 -19.40 4.06 4.73
N ARG A 46 -19.05 3.08 5.58
CA ARG A 46 -19.85 2.74 6.76
C ARG A 46 -19.39 3.48 8.03
N ASN A 47 -18.35 4.30 7.93
CA ASN A 47 -17.73 4.95 9.09
C ASN A 47 -17.28 3.94 10.16
N ASP A 48 -16.81 2.77 9.71
CA ASP A 48 -16.36 1.70 10.57
C ASP A 48 -14.83 1.78 10.72
N LYS A 49 -14.38 2.44 11.78
CA LYS A 49 -12.94 2.70 12.00
C LYS A 49 -12.14 1.43 12.24
N GLU A 50 -12.73 0.45 12.91
CA GLU A 50 -12.02 -0.81 13.19
C GLU A 50 -11.82 -1.62 11.91
N ALA A 51 -12.85 -1.69 11.07
CA ALA A 51 -12.75 -2.35 9.77
C ALA A 51 -11.79 -1.60 8.84
N LEU A 52 -11.78 -0.27 8.90
CA LEU A 52 -10.86 0.55 8.11
C LEU A 52 -9.41 0.29 8.49
N LYS A 53 -9.12 0.26 9.79
CA LYS A 53 -7.79 -0.03 10.33
C LYS A 53 -7.28 -1.39 9.88
N ASP A 54 -8.12 -2.41 10.03
CA ASP A 54 -7.81 -3.77 9.61
C ASP A 54 -7.61 -3.85 8.10
N GLY A 55 -8.47 -3.21 7.33
CA GLY A 55 -8.41 -3.20 5.88
C GLY A 55 -7.15 -2.53 5.34
N ILE A 56 -6.73 -1.42 5.94
CA ILE A 56 -5.48 -0.74 5.55
C ILE A 56 -4.30 -1.70 5.78
N GLY A 57 -4.26 -2.35 6.94
CA GLY A 57 -3.21 -3.32 7.25
C GLY A 57 -3.21 -4.49 6.27
N ASP A 58 -4.37 -5.06 6.00
CA ASP A 58 -4.53 -6.18 5.06
C ASP A 58 -4.07 -5.81 3.65
N THR A 59 -4.36 -4.57 3.22
CA THR A 59 -3.93 -4.08 1.92
C THR A 59 -2.40 -4.02 1.85
N VAL A 60 -1.75 -3.54 2.89
CA VAL A 60 -0.29 -3.49 2.95
C VAL A 60 0.29 -4.91 2.93
N VAL A 61 -0.32 -5.87 3.64
CA VAL A 61 0.11 -7.27 3.60
C VAL A 61 0.10 -7.80 2.17
N THR A 62 -0.95 -7.53 1.39
CA THR A 62 -1.03 -7.98 0.00
C THR A 62 0.11 -7.42 -0.85
N LEU A 63 0.50 -6.17 -0.60
CA LEU A 63 1.58 -5.51 -1.33
C LEU A 63 2.96 -6.02 -0.93
N ILE A 64 3.15 -6.37 0.34
CA ILE A 64 4.40 -6.99 0.80
C ILE A 64 4.62 -8.31 0.06
N ILE A 65 3.58 -9.14 -0.03
CA ILE A 65 3.66 -10.43 -0.72
C ILE A 65 3.92 -10.22 -2.21
N LEU A 66 3.22 -9.28 -2.85
CA LEU A 66 3.41 -8.99 -4.27
C LEU A 66 4.85 -8.56 -4.55
N ALA A 67 5.40 -7.69 -3.71
CA ALA A 67 6.79 -7.26 -3.86
C ALA A 67 7.74 -8.46 -3.80
N GLN A 68 7.54 -9.35 -2.83
CA GLN A 68 8.35 -10.58 -2.71
C GLN A 68 8.29 -11.44 -3.97
N GLN A 69 7.11 -11.55 -4.58
CA GLN A 69 6.92 -12.34 -5.80
C GLN A 69 7.74 -11.81 -6.98
N HIS A 70 8.18 -10.56 -6.89
CA HIS A 70 9.00 -9.91 -7.92
C HIS A 70 10.40 -9.56 -7.41
N ASN A 71 10.84 -10.22 -6.36
CA ASN A 71 12.19 -10.04 -5.77
C ASN A 71 12.45 -8.61 -5.33
N MET A 72 11.42 -7.96 -4.81
CA MET A 72 11.51 -6.62 -4.24
C MET A 72 11.03 -6.66 -2.81
N SER A 73 11.37 -5.62 -2.04
CA SER A 73 10.82 -5.41 -0.70
C SER A 73 9.86 -4.22 -0.72
N LEU A 74 8.94 -4.18 0.24
CA LEU A 74 8.08 -3.01 0.43
C LEU A 74 8.93 -1.76 0.66
N GLU A 75 10.02 -1.88 1.41
CA GLU A 75 10.93 -0.79 1.71
C GLU A 75 11.50 -0.18 0.43
N GLU A 76 11.99 -1.00 -0.50
CA GLU A 76 12.50 -0.53 -1.80
C GLU A 76 11.43 0.22 -2.58
N CYS A 77 10.23 -0.35 -2.63
CA CYS A 77 9.12 0.25 -3.37
C CYS A 77 8.72 1.59 -2.77
N LEU A 78 8.63 1.65 -1.44
CA LEU A 78 8.26 2.88 -0.76
C LEU A 78 9.35 3.95 -0.89
N GLN A 79 10.62 3.55 -0.81
CA GLN A 79 11.73 4.46 -1.03
C GLN A 79 11.68 5.06 -2.43
N CYS A 80 11.41 4.25 -3.43
CA CYS A 80 11.27 4.69 -4.82
C CYS A 80 10.16 5.75 -4.94
N ALA A 81 9.01 5.50 -4.35
CA ALA A 81 7.88 6.42 -4.36
C ALA A 81 8.20 7.73 -3.62
N TYR A 82 8.87 7.62 -2.47
CA TYR A 82 9.24 8.78 -1.67
C TYR A 82 10.21 9.69 -2.41
N GLU A 83 11.21 9.11 -3.09
CA GLU A 83 12.17 9.89 -3.88
C GLU A 83 11.45 10.72 -4.95
N GLU A 84 10.36 10.22 -5.47
CA GLU A 84 9.56 10.91 -6.48
C GLU A 84 8.69 12.02 -5.87
N ILE A 85 8.05 11.77 -4.73
CA ILE A 85 7.09 12.73 -4.15
C ILE A 85 7.75 13.80 -3.28
N LYS A 86 8.94 13.56 -2.73
CA LYS A 86 9.57 14.51 -1.79
C LYS A 86 9.83 15.89 -2.39
N GLY A 87 10.03 15.97 -3.71
CA GLY A 87 10.23 17.25 -4.40
C GLY A 87 8.99 17.78 -5.10
N ARG A 88 7.85 17.09 -4.92
CA ARG A 88 6.62 17.47 -5.60
C ARG A 88 5.99 18.69 -4.94
N THR A 89 5.62 19.68 -5.76
CA THR A 89 4.92 20.88 -5.30
C THR A 89 3.49 20.88 -5.80
N GLY A 90 2.61 21.52 -5.05
CA GLY A 90 1.19 21.58 -5.37
C GLY A 90 0.41 22.08 -4.18
N LYS A 91 -0.90 21.98 -4.25
CA LYS A 91 -1.75 22.36 -3.12
C LYS A 91 -3.08 21.61 -3.14
N MET A 92 -3.74 21.65 -2.00
CA MET A 92 -5.08 21.05 -1.86
C MET A 92 -6.12 21.94 -2.53
N ILE A 93 -6.92 21.33 -3.39
CA ILE A 93 -8.05 22.02 -4.04
C ILE A 93 -9.26 21.08 -3.90
N ASN A 94 -10.29 21.56 -3.20
CA ASN A 94 -11.51 20.78 -2.96
C ASN A 94 -11.25 19.39 -2.39
N GLY A 95 -10.32 19.31 -1.41
CA GLY A 95 -10.01 18.05 -0.75
C GLY A 95 -9.06 17.13 -1.49
N THR A 96 -8.54 17.55 -2.63
CA THR A 96 -7.63 16.75 -3.46
C THR A 96 -6.34 17.51 -3.69
N PHE A 97 -5.21 16.82 -3.58
CA PHE A 97 -3.91 17.41 -3.89
C PHE A 97 -3.76 17.53 -5.42
N VAL A 98 -3.51 18.74 -5.89
CA VAL A 98 -3.28 19.03 -7.31
C VAL A 98 -1.82 19.47 -7.48
N LYS A 99 -1.07 18.72 -8.26
CA LYS A 99 0.33 19.02 -8.55
C LYS A 99 0.42 20.29 -9.41
N ASP A 100 1.45 21.08 -9.19
CA ASP A 100 1.66 22.31 -9.97
C ASP A 100 1.75 22.03 -11.48
N GLU A 101 2.40 20.95 -11.86
CA GLU A 101 2.52 20.56 -13.27
C GLU A 101 1.16 20.27 -13.92
N ASP A 102 0.22 19.68 -13.17
CA ASP A 102 -1.13 19.40 -13.65
C ASP A 102 -1.93 20.68 -13.80
N ARG A 103 -1.69 21.66 -12.94
CA ARG A 103 -2.35 22.96 -13.01
C ARG A 103 -1.90 23.74 -14.24
N LYS A 104 -0.65 23.57 -14.65
CA LYS A 104 -0.10 24.25 -15.83
C LYS A 104 -0.66 23.69 -17.13
N SER A 105 -1.07 22.43 -17.13
CA SER A 105 -1.62 21.78 -18.32
C SER A 105 -3.10 22.09 -18.55
N VAL A 106 -3.74 22.79 -17.63
CA VAL A 106 -5.16 23.16 -17.72
C VAL A 106 -5.26 24.62 -18.14
N VAL A 107 -4.84 24.92 -19.33
CA VAL A 107 -4.92 26.26 -19.87
C VAL A 107 -5.87 26.28 -21.06
#